data_50d30a053c7e7abf86077701723bb184
#
_entry.id   50d30a053c7e7abf86077701723bb184
#
_cell.length_a   1.000
_cell.length_b   1.000
_cell.length_c   1.000
_cell.angle_alpha   90.00
_cell.angle_beta   90.00
_cell.angle_gamma   90.00
#
_symmetry.space_group_name_H-M   'P 1'
#
loop_
_entity.id
_entity.type
_entity.pdbx_description
1 polymer ?
#
loop_
_entity_poly.entity_id
_entity_poly.type
_entity_poly.pdbx_seq_one_letter_code
_entity_poly.pdbx_strand_id
1 'polypeptide(L)'
;MQGFLYFMGRLICKNFAVLFTFGKNYSIIELSGKLEFDEVLKMIDITTWLNDFLQKLNHKFENRVWFVGLQGSYGRGEACDTSDIDIVVILDELTTSDIQKYNAMLNTLPHRELICGFVSGKDELLHWEPSDLFQFYYDTTPIKGSLDELLPLLDKVAVERAIKIGACNIYHGCVHNMLHEKSEDILRDLYKSASFVVQAIAFKQTGNYIRHQKELLKVVSSDERSIVETFLNFKNGETADFNLMSEALFAWAKKWINETN
;
A
#
# COMPACT_ATOMS: atom_id res chain seq x y z
N MET A 1 11.30 0.78 -14.86
CA MET A 1 11.93 0.67 -13.53
C MET A 1 11.28 1.55 -12.45
N GLN A 2 10.51 2.59 -12.80
CA GLN A 2 9.85 3.50 -11.83
C GLN A 2 8.56 2.96 -11.21
N GLY A 3 7.72 2.22 -11.94
CA GLY A 3 6.50 1.60 -11.37
C GLY A 3 6.76 0.49 -10.33
N PHE A 4 7.98 -0.04 -10.31
CA PHE A 4 8.43 -1.02 -9.32
C PHE A 4 8.52 -0.42 -7.89
N LEU A 5 8.81 0.87 -7.77
CA LEU A 5 9.04 1.53 -6.47
C LEU A 5 7.75 1.84 -5.70
N TYR A 6 6.64 2.15 -6.37
CA TYR A 6 5.38 2.48 -5.65
C TYR A 6 4.66 1.23 -5.14
N PHE A 7 4.66 0.16 -5.91
CA PHE A 7 4.12 -1.13 -5.49
C PHE A 7 4.96 -1.76 -4.36
N MET A 8 6.29 -1.57 -4.42
CA MET A 8 7.21 -1.93 -3.34
C MET A 8 7.10 -1.00 -2.12
N GLY A 9 6.68 0.25 -2.28
CA GLY A 9 6.55 1.21 -1.16
C GLY A 9 5.60 0.72 -0.06
N ARG A 10 4.54 -0.02 -0.39
CA ARG A 10 3.66 -0.67 0.60
C ARG A 10 4.24 -1.97 1.20
N LEU A 11 5.12 -2.65 0.47
CA LEU A 11 5.89 -3.80 1.00
C LEU A 11 7.03 -3.34 1.93
N ILE A 12 7.58 -2.14 1.72
CA ILE A 12 8.81 -1.68 2.37
C ILE A 12 8.58 -1.29 3.84
N CYS A 13 7.39 -0.86 4.26
CA CYS A 13 7.19 -0.42 5.64
C CYS A 13 7.36 -1.50 6.71
N LYS A 14 7.27 -2.78 6.39
CA LYS A 14 7.44 -3.87 7.39
C LYS A 14 8.64 -4.81 7.21
N ASN A 15 9.29 -4.90 6.03
CA ASN A 15 10.28 -5.98 5.80
C ASN A 15 11.55 -5.62 5.03
N PHE A 16 11.93 -4.37 4.85
CA PHE A 16 13.13 -4.02 4.08
C PHE A 16 14.36 -3.63 4.93
N ALA A 17 14.60 -4.36 6.02
CA ALA A 17 15.89 -4.32 6.73
C ALA A 17 16.88 -5.42 6.27
N VAL A 18 16.55 -6.21 5.23
CA VAL A 18 17.37 -7.39 4.87
C VAL A 18 17.60 -7.48 3.37
N LEU A 19 18.29 -6.52 2.73
CA LEU A 19 18.88 -6.81 1.41
C LEU A 19 20.11 -5.97 1.03
N PHE A 20 20.82 -5.39 1.99
CA PHE A 20 22.21 -4.93 1.76
C PHE A 20 23.04 -5.05 3.05
N THR A 21 23.40 -6.28 3.44
CA THR A 21 24.60 -6.49 4.25
C THR A 21 25.31 -7.75 3.79
N PHE A 22 26.41 -7.55 3.09
CA PHE A 22 27.48 -8.53 2.99
C PHE A 22 27.97 -8.92 4.38
N GLY A 23 27.88 -10.20 4.65
CA GLY A 23 28.62 -10.97 5.64
C GLY A 23 29.12 -10.26 6.89
N LYS A 24 28.48 -10.56 8.04
CA LYS A 24 29.17 -10.85 9.31
C LYS A 24 28.19 -11.49 10.31
N ASN A 25 28.62 -12.63 10.87
CA ASN A 25 27.96 -13.34 11.95
C ASN A 25 27.71 -12.46 13.17
N TYR A 26 26.46 -12.38 13.62
CA TYR A 26 26.15 -11.95 14.98
C TYR A 26 25.34 -13.03 15.69
N SER A 27 25.87 -13.48 16.81
CA SER A 27 25.21 -14.37 17.75
C SER A 27 24.04 -13.65 18.44
N ILE A 28 22.86 -14.28 18.40
CA ILE A 28 21.68 -13.84 19.14
C ILE A 28 21.94 -14.09 20.62
N ILE A 29 21.96 -13.03 21.42
CA ILE A 29 21.85 -13.13 22.88
C ILE A 29 20.35 -13.04 23.18
N GLU A 30 19.78 -14.19 23.59
CA GLU A 30 18.47 -14.24 24.23
C GLU A 30 18.51 -13.51 25.56
N LEU A 31 17.92 -12.35 25.66
CA LEU A 31 17.55 -11.74 26.93
C LEU A 31 16.09 -12.12 27.24
N SER A 32 15.92 -13.19 27.99
CA SER A 32 14.66 -13.56 28.62
C SER A 32 14.32 -12.55 29.74
N GLY A 33 13.49 -11.59 29.40
CA GLY A 33 12.82 -10.71 30.34
C GLY A 33 11.32 -10.73 30.06
N LYS A 34 10.55 -11.56 30.79
CA LYS A 34 9.10 -11.45 30.86
C LYS A 34 8.77 -10.09 31.47
N LEU A 35 8.37 -9.15 30.64
CA LEU A 35 7.56 -8.03 31.05
C LEU A 35 6.13 -8.37 30.65
N GLU A 36 5.29 -8.64 31.64
CA GLU A 36 3.85 -8.66 31.52
C GLU A 36 3.40 -7.22 31.16
N PHE A 37 3.11 -6.98 29.90
CA PHE A 37 2.32 -5.86 29.44
C PHE A 37 1.03 -6.41 28.83
N ASP A 38 0.02 -6.61 29.67
CA ASP A 38 -1.38 -6.58 29.27
C ASP A 38 -1.77 -5.12 28.98
N GLU A 39 -1.13 -4.49 28.01
CA GLU A 39 -1.75 -3.36 27.30
C GLU A 39 -2.71 -3.96 26.29
N VAL A 40 -4.00 -3.99 26.65
CA VAL A 40 -5.09 -4.20 25.68
C VAL A 40 -4.83 -3.22 24.54
N LEU A 41 -4.35 -3.73 23.40
CA LEU A 41 -4.14 -2.96 22.18
C LEU A 41 -5.49 -2.36 21.79
N LYS A 42 -5.72 -1.12 22.19
CA LYS A 42 -6.94 -0.39 21.90
C LYS A 42 -6.79 0.23 20.52
N MET A 43 -7.74 -0.05 19.65
CA MET A 43 -7.79 0.57 18.32
C MET A 43 -7.58 2.08 18.43
N ILE A 44 -6.68 2.64 17.61
CA ILE A 44 -6.38 4.07 17.62
C ILE A 44 -7.62 4.85 17.22
N ASP A 45 -8.02 5.83 18.05
CA ASP A 45 -8.98 6.84 17.64
C ASP A 45 -8.35 7.73 16.56
N ILE A 46 -8.56 7.33 15.32
CA ILE A 46 -7.98 8.01 14.17
C ILE A 46 -8.42 9.47 14.05
N THR A 47 -9.60 9.81 14.54
CA THR A 47 -10.11 11.18 14.51
C THR A 47 -9.30 12.09 15.42
N THR A 48 -9.10 11.66 16.66
CA THR A 48 -8.27 12.39 17.64
C THR A 48 -6.82 12.47 17.17
N TRP A 49 -6.27 11.36 16.63
CA TRP A 49 -4.91 11.31 16.11
C TRP A 49 -4.72 12.27 14.93
N LEU A 50 -5.65 12.29 13.97
CA LEU A 50 -5.63 13.21 12.82
C LEU A 50 -5.69 14.68 13.23
N ASN A 51 -6.45 15.03 14.25
CA ASN A 51 -6.52 16.39 14.75
C ASN A 51 -5.18 16.86 15.30
N ASP A 52 -4.48 16.04 16.11
CA ASP A 52 -3.13 16.35 16.60
C ASP A 52 -2.13 16.43 15.44
N PHE A 53 -2.18 15.45 14.52
CA PHE A 53 -1.34 15.45 13.32
C PHE A 53 -1.50 16.73 12.50
N LEU A 54 -2.74 17.12 12.16
CA LEU A 54 -3.02 18.31 11.36
C LEU A 54 -2.59 19.59 12.06
N GLN A 55 -2.77 19.69 13.37
CA GLN A 55 -2.31 20.85 14.15
C GLN A 55 -0.79 21.00 14.06
N LYS A 56 -0.05 19.93 14.30
CA LYS A 56 1.43 19.92 14.21
C LYS A 56 1.93 20.16 12.80
N LEU A 57 1.29 19.54 11.79
CA LEU A 57 1.63 19.73 10.38
C LEU A 57 1.44 21.19 9.95
N ASN A 58 0.27 21.78 10.26
CA ASN A 58 0.01 23.18 9.93
C ASN A 58 0.93 24.14 10.68
N HIS A 59 1.29 23.86 11.92
CA HIS A 59 2.28 24.66 12.65
C HIS A 59 3.69 24.59 12.00
N LYS A 60 4.05 23.43 11.41
CA LYS A 60 5.37 23.22 10.83
C LYS A 60 5.51 23.73 9.41
N PHE A 61 4.46 23.63 8.60
CA PHE A 61 4.48 23.91 7.17
C PHE A 61 3.51 25.03 6.76
N GLU A 62 2.66 25.49 7.65
CA GLU A 62 1.73 26.62 7.45
C GLU A 62 0.89 26.49 6.16
N ASN A 63 0.98 27.44 5.25
CA ASN A 63 0.23 27.46 3.98
C ASN A 63 0.82 26.55 2.89
N ARG A 64 1.95 25.89 3.16
CA ARG A 64 2.63 25.01 2.20
C ARG A 64 1.98 23.63 2.06
N VAL A 65 1.02 23.28 2.93
CA VAL A 65 0.31 22.00 2.87
C VAL A 65 -0.80 22.07 1.82
N TRP A 66 -0.53 21.50 0.64
CA TRP A 66 -1.48 21.46 -0.47
C TRP A 66 -2.57 20.41 -0.25
N PHE A 67 -2.19 19.19 0.20
CA PHE A 67 -3.13 18.09 0.40
C PHE A 67 -2.73 17.22 1.61
N VAL A 68 -3.76 16.70 2.30
CA VAL A 68 -3.62 15.62 3.30
C VAL A 68 -4.72 14.60 3.07
N GLY A 69 -4.39 13.33 3.11
CA GLY A 69 -5.34 12.23 2.99
C GLY A 69 -4.94 10.98 3.77
N LEU A 70 -5.86 10.04 3.89
CA LEU A 70 -5.62 8.71 4.42
C LEU A 70 -5.77 7.66 3.33
N GLN A 71 -4.88 6.69 3.35
CA GLN A 71 -4.96 5.46 2.54
C GLN A 71 -5.09 4.22 3.42
N GLY A 72 -5.00 3.06 2.81
CA GLY A 72 -4.97 1.80 3.52
C GLY A 72 -6.27 1.51 4.28
N SER A 73 -6.13 0.75 5.36
CA SER A 73 -7.27 0.29 6.16
C SER A 73 -8.00 1.43 6.86
N TYR A 74 -7.28 2.43 7.39
CA TYR A 74 -7.90 3.62 7.97
C TYR A 74 -8.64 4.45 6.93
N GLY A 75 -8.06 4.65 5.75
CA GLY A 75 -8.73 5.37 4.65
C GLY A 75 -10.00 4.70 4.16
N ARG A 76 -10.10 3.37 4.27
CA ARG A 76 -11.29 2.59 3.90
C ARG A 76 -12.27 2.33 5.04
N GLY A 77 -11.95 2.71 6.29
CA GLY A 77 -12.77 2.37 7.46
C GLY A 77 -12.73 0.88 7.83
N GLU A 78 -11.66 0.18 7.49
CA GLU A 78 -11.44 -1.26 7.72
C GLU A 78 -10.26 -1.53 8.68
N ALA A 79 -9.84 -0.51 9.45
CA ALA A 79 -8.70 -0.63 10.34
C ALA A 79 -8.97 -1.61 11.49
N CYS A 80 -7.91 -2.26 11.97
CA CYS A 80 -7.87 -3.09 13.16
C CYS A 80 -6.67 -2.67 14.03
N ASP A 81 -6.51 -3.29 15.20
CA ASP A 81 -5.49 -2.91 16.18
C ASP A 81 -4.05 -2.99 15.67
N THR A 82 -3.80 -3.77 14.61
CA THR A 82 -2.48 -3.92 13.97
C THR A 82 -2.32 -3.10 12.70
N SER A 83 -3.27 -2.22 12.38
CA SER A 83 -3.25 -1.42 11.14
C SER A 83 -2.26 -0.28 11.22
N ASP A 84 -1.46 -0.13 10.17
CA ASP A 84 -0.60 1.04 9.97
C ASP A 84 -1.46 2.26 9.60
N ILE A 85 -1.00 3.47 9.97
CA ILE A 85 -1.62 4.74 9.59
C ILE A 85 -0.97 5.23 8.30
N ASP A 86 -1.59 4.95 7.17
CA ASP A 86 -1.10 5.36 5.84
C ASP A 86 -1.51 6.81 5.55
N ILE A 87 -0.72 7.78 6.02
CA ILE A 87 -1.00 9.20 5.84
C ILE A 87 -0.32 9.73 4.56
N VAL A 88 -1.09 10.45 3.75
CA VAL A 88 -0.60 11.15 2.55
C VAL A 88 -0.46 12.64 2.86
N VAL A 89 0.71 13.20 2.56
CA VAL A 89 0.96 14.64 2.69
C VAL A 89 1.61 15.15 1.41
N ILE A 90 1.00 16.15 0.80
CA ILE A 90 1.57 16.83 -0.36
C ILE A 90 1.78 18.30 0.02
N LEU A 91 3.03 18.72 -0.11
CA LEU A 91 3.41 20.11 0.06
C LEU A 91 3.39 20.83 -1.30
N ASP A 92 3.41 22.16 -1.29
CA ASP A 92 3.62 22.96 -2.50
C ASP A 92 4.94 22.60 -3.21
N GLU A 93 5.99 22.42 -2.43
CA GLU A 93 7.31 21.95 -2.82
C GLU A 93 7.86 21.07 -1.71
N LEU A 94 8.62 20.02 -2.04
CA LEU A 94 9.26 19.15 -1.07
C LEU A 94 10.79 19.22 -1.21
N THR A 95 11.45 19.74 -0.17
CA THR A 95 12.90 19.75 -0.06
C THR A 95 13.42 18.70 0.93
N THR A 96 14.71 18.39 0.86
CA THR A 96 15.36 17.50 1.85
C THR A 96 15.26 18.05 3.28
N SER A 97 15.28 19.38 3.45
CA SER A 97 15.05 20.03 4.74
C SER A 97 13.63 19.81 5.25
N ASP A 98 12.63 19.80 4.35
CA ASP A 98 11.24 19.54 4.71
C ASP A 98 11.05 18.09 5.16
N ILE A 99 11.72 17.13 4.51
CA ILE A 99 11.72 15.72 4.94
C ILE A 99 12.25 15.57 6.37
N GLN A 100 13.34 16.29 6.70
CA GLN A 100 13.90 16.26 8.06
C GLN A 100 12.94 16.89 9.09
N LYS A 101 12.32 18.03 8.75
CA LYS A 101 11.31 18.69 9.59
C LYS A 101 10.08 17.81 9.81
N TYR A 102 9.61 17.15 8.75
CA TYR A 102 8.49 16.24 8.79
C TYR A 102 8.78 15.04 9.69
N ASN A 103 9.95 14.41 9.51
CA ASN A 103 10.36 13.28 10.36
C ASN A 103 10.49 13.69 11.84
N ALA A 104 11.07 14.88 12.13
CA ALA A 104 11.13 15.39 13.49
C ALA A 104 9.74 15.62 14.09
N MET A 105 8.78 16.11 13.31
CA MET A 105 7.37 16.26 13.71
C MET A 105 6.72 14.89 13.98
N LEU A 106 6.89 13.92 13.09
CA LEU A 106 6.33 12.57 13.28
C LEU A 106 6.81 11.91 14.58
N ASN A 107 8.05 12.14 14.97
CA ASN A 107 8.63 11.61 16.22
C ASN A 107 7.99 12.20 17.49
N THR A 108 7.16 13.24 17.37
CA THR A 108 6.39 13.81 18.49
C THR A 108 4.96 13.28 18.59
N LEU A 109 4.54 12.43 17.65
CA LEU A 109 3.22 11.85 17.60
C LEU A 109 3.16 10.52 18.33
N PRO A 110 2.02 10.16 18.95
CA PRO A 110 1.80 8.83 19.46
C PRO A 110 1.74 7.81 18.30
N HIS A 111 2.09 6.56 18.60
CA HIS A 111 2.08 5.46 17.64
C HIS A 111 2.99 5.71 16.43
N ARG A 112 4.17 6.31 16.66
CA ARG A 112 5.14 6.62 15.61
C ARG A 112 5.51 5.41 14.75
N GLU A 113 5.59 4.25 15.36
CA GLU A 113 5.91 2.95 14.75
C GLU A 113 4.87 2.46 13.75
N LEU A 114 3.62 2.92 13.87
CA LEU A 114 2.53 2.60 12.96
C LEU A 114 2.35 3.64 11.84
N ILE A 115 3.03 4.78 11.95
CA ILE A 115 2.88 5.85 10.95
C ILE A 115 3.69 5.49 9.71
N CYS A 116 2.98 5.31 8.62
CA CYS A 116 3.50 5.10 7.28
C CYS A 116 2.83 6.08 6.32
N GLY A 117 3.17 6.02 5.04
CA GLY A 117 2.44 6.78 4.03
C GLY A 117 3.33 7.40 2.97
N PHE A 118 2.81 8.44 2.33
CA PHE A 118 3.42 9.06 1.16
C PHE A 118 3.59 10.57 1.37
N VAL A 119 4.78 11.08 1.07
CA VAL A 119 5.09 12.52 1.13
C VAL A 119 5.71 12.95 -0.20
N SER A 120 5.19 14.02 -0.80
CA SER A 120 5.69 14.56 -2.06
C SER A 120 5.48 16.07 -2.16
N GLY A 121 6.14 16.69 -3.13
CA GLY A 121 5.74 18.00 -3.64
C GLY A 121 4.58 17.87 -4.64
N LYS A 122 3.86 18.97 -4.83
CA LYS A 122 2.74 19.04 -5.78
C LYS A 122 3.20 18.77 -7.21
N ASP A 123 4.27 19.40 -7.63
CA ASP A 123 4.76 19.30 -9.00
C ASP A 123 5.24 17.87 -9.31
N GLU A 124 5.94 17.23 -8.40
CA GLU A 124 6.35 15.84 -8.56
C GLU A 124 5.13 14.91 -8.68
N LEU A 125 4.09 15.13 -7.86
CA LEU A 125 2.87 14.34 -7.93
C LEU A 125 2.13 14.54 -9.27
N LEU A 126 2.03 15.76 -9.77
CA LEU A 126 1.37 16.06 -11.05
C LEU A 126 2.12 15.49 -12.28
N HIS A 127 3.42 15.20 -12.13
CA HIS A 127 4.25 14.58 -13.16
C HIS A 127 4.58 13.10 -12.88
N TRP A 128 3.91 12.52 -11.87
CA TRP A 128 4.09 11.10 -11.53
C TRP A 128 3.55 10.19 -12.63
N GLU A 129 3.99 8.92 -12.63
CA GLU A 129 3.50 7.92 -13.59
C GLU A 129 1.98 7.74 -13.45
N PRO A 130 1.17 8.01 -14.50
CA PRO A 130 -0.29 7.97 -14.41
C PRO A 130 -0.87 6.62 -13.96
N SER A 131 -0.21 5.52 -14.28
CA SER A 131 -0.64 4.19 -13.83
C SER A 131 -0.55 4.01 -12.32
N ASP A 132 0.41 4.66 -11.66
CA ASP A 132 0.53 4.65 -10.20
C ASP A 132 -0.48 5.61 -9.57
N LEU A 133 -0.71 6.78 -10.23
CA LEU A 133 -1.69 7.77 -9.77
C LEU A 133 -3.12 7.25 -9.76
N PHE A 134 -3.46 6.30 -10.63
CA PHE A 134 -4.80 5.72 -10.68
C PHE A 134 -5.21 5.16 -9.32
N GLN A 135 -4.44 4.24 -8.76
CA GLN A 135 -4.74 3.67 -7.46
C GLN A 135 -4.56 4.70 -6.34
N PHE A 136 -3.53 5.54 -6.43
CA PHE A 136 -3.27 6.60 -5.46
C PHE A 136 -4.49 7.51 -5.28
N TYR A 137 -5.08 8.00 -6.38
CA TYR A 137 -6.26 8.86 -6.36
C TYR A 137 -7.47 8.17 -5.72
N TYR A 138 -7.84 7.01 -6.24
CA TYR A 138 -9.06 6.32 -5.82
C TYR A 138 -8.99 5.70 -4.42
N ASP A 139 -7.81 5.29 -3.95
CA ASP A 139 -7.65 4.67 -2.61
C ASP A 139 -7.37 5.72 -1.52
N THR A 140 -7.20 6.99 -1.87
CA THR A 140 -7.00 8.08 -0.90
C THR A 140 -8.33 8.69 -0.48
N THR A 141 -8.56 8.79 0.84
CA THR A 141 -9.65 9.56 1.44
C THR A 141 -9.14 10.95 1.78
N PRO A 142 -9.64 12.02 1.12
CA PRO A 142 -9.21 13.37 1.40
C PRO A 142 -9.56 13.80 2.82
N ILE A 143 -8.61 14.47 3.50
CA ILE A 143 -8.78 15.10 4.81
C ILE A 143 -8.66 16.62 4.67
N LYS A 144 -7.71 17.11 3.86
CA LYS A 144 -7.51 18.53 3.54
C LYS A 144 -7.11 18.67 2.08
N GLY A 145 -7.72 19.61 1.36
CA GLY A 145 -7.46 19.85 -0.06
C GLY A 145 -8.18 18.86 -0.98
N SER A 146 -7.82 18.86 -2.28
CA SER A 146 -8.36 17.96 -3.31
C SER A 146 -7.25 17.42 -4.18
N LEU A 147 -7.42 16.19 -4.70
CA LEU A 147 -6.58 15.57 -5.70
C LEU A 147 -7.18 15.68 -7.13
N ASP A 148 -8.23 16.45 -7.33
CA ASP A 148 -8.96 16.49 -8.61
C ASP A 148 -8.11 16.97 -9.80
N GLU A 149 -7.01 17.67 -9.53
CA GLU A 149 -6.03 18.04 -10.57
C GLU A 149 -5.35 16.80 -11.20
N LEU A 150 -5.43 15.62 -10.57
CA LEU A 150 -4.92 14.36 -11.11
C LEU A 150 -5.90 13.70 -12.11
N LEU A 151 -7.20 14.02 -12.05
CA LEU A 151 -8.23 13.34 -12.87
C LEU A 151 -7.92 13.33 -14.37
N PRO A 152 -7.42 14.44 -14.97
CA PRO A 152 -7.09 14.45 -16.40
C PRO A 152 -5.97 13.48 -16.81
N LEU A 153 -5.15 13.02 -15.83
CA LEU A 153 -4.05 12.07 -16.03
C LEU A 153 -4.50 10.60 -15.95
N LEU A 154 -5.71 10.35 -15.41
CA LEU A 154 -6.24 9.02 -15.13
C LEU A 154 -7.12 8.51 -16.28
N ASP A 155 -6.59 8.53 -17.49
CA ASP A 155 -7.27 8.07 -18.69
C ASP A 155 -7.30 6.52 -18.78
N LYS A 156 -7.95 6.02 -19.84
CA LYS A 156 -8.02 4.57 -20.10
C LYS A 156 -6.64 3.93 -20.25
N VAL A 157 -5.67 4.65 -20.81
CA VAL A 157 -4.31 4.16 -21.03
C VAL A 157 -3.59 3.98 -19.68
N ALA A 158 -3.78 4.93 -18.76
CA ALA A 158 -3.23 4.83 -17.39
C ALA A 158 -3.76 3.58 -16.65
N VAL A 159 -5.07 3.31 -16.76
CA VAL A 159 -5.69 2.11 -16.15
C VAL A 159 -5.15 0.83 -16.79
N GLU A 160 -5.05 0.75 -18.09
CA GLU A 160 -4.50 -0.41 -18.81
C GLU A 160 -3.03 -0.66 -18.44
N ARG A 161 -2.23 0.40 -18.32
CA ARG A 161 -0.86 0.32 -17.83
C ARG A 161 -0.79 -0.15 -16.37
N ALA A 162 -1.67 0.32 -15.48
CA ALA A 162 -1.74 -0.13 -14.10
C ALA A 162 -1.96 -1.65 -14.02
N ILE A 163 -2.91 -2.18 -14.80
CA ILE A 163 -3.17 -3.63 -14.89
C ILE A 163 -1.92 -4.37 -15.39
N LYS A 164 -1.34 -3.90 -16.51
CA LYS A 164 -0.18 -4.55 -17.15
C LYS A 164 1.04 -4.59 -16.24
N ILE A 165 1.40 -3.44 -15.67
CA ILE A 165 2.56 -3.31 -14.78
C ILE A 165 2.34 -4.15 -13.50
N GLY A 166 1.13 -4.09 -12.92
CA GLY A 166 0.78 -4.88 -11.76
C GLY A 166 0.90 -6.39 -12.03
N ALA A 167 0.36 -6.87 -13.16
CA ALA A 167 0.48 -8.27 -13.55
C ALA A 167 1.95 -8.70 -13.77
N CYS A 168 2.78 -7.86 -14.41
CA CYS A 168 4.21 -8.13 -14.59
C CYS A 168 4.95 -8.24 -13.26
N ASN A 169 4.66 -7.35 -12.30
CA ASN A 169 5.28 -7.37 -10.99
C ASN A 169 4.88 -8.62 -10.18
N ILE A 170 3.61 -8.99 -10.22
CA ILE A 170 3.11 -10.20 -9.57
C ILE A 170 3.74 -11.44 -10.18
N TYR A 171 3.79 -11.53 -11.51
CA TYR A 171 4.45 -12.64 -12.22
C TYR A 171 5.91 -12.79 -11.79
N HIS A 172 6.68 -11.69 -11.81
CA HIS A 172 8.07 -11.71 -11.38
C HIS A 172 8.21 -12.10 -9.91
N GLY A 173 7.37 -11.53 -9.04
CA GLY A 173 7.36 -11.84 -7.61
C GLY A 173 7.04 -13.32 -7.33
N CYS A 174 6.07 -13.92 -8.05
CA CYS A 174 5.77 -15.35 -7.95
C CYS A 174 6.98 -16.20 -8.33
N VAL A 175 7.61 -15.92 -9.49
CA VAL A 175 8.80 -16.67 -9.95
C VAL A 175 9.92 -16.57 -8.91
N HIS A 176 10.22 -15.37 -8.43
CA HIS A 176 11.27 -15.15 -7.43
C HIS A 176 10.96 -15.89 -6.12
N ASN A 177 9.73 -15.79 -5.62
CA ASN A 177 9.34 -16.45 -4.38
C ASN A 177 9.37 -17.99 -4.49
N MET A 178 8.88 -18.56 -5.60
CA MET A 178 8.90 -20.01 -5.83
C MET A 178 10.33 -20.57 -5.96
N LEU A 179 11.26 -19.79 -6.50
CA LEU A 179 12.65 -20.26 -6.72
C LEU A 179 13.54 -20.05 -5.49
N HIS A 180 13.39 -18.93 -4.80
CA HIS A 180 14.40 -18.46 -3.85
C HIS A 180 13.86 -18.39 -2.40
N GLU A 181 12.81 -17.63 -2.17
CA GLU A 181 12.37 -17.30 -0.79
C GLU A 181 11.48 -18.37 -0.18
N LYS A 182 10.56 -18.96 -0.97
CA LYS A 182 9.55 -19.95 -0.55
C LYS A 182 8.76 -19.48 0.68
N SER A 183 8.46 -18.19 0.74
CA SER A 183 7.84 -17.51 1.85
C SER A 183 6.33 -17.37 1.66
N GLU A 184 5.56 -17.83 2.65
CA GLU A 184 4.10 -17.61 2.69
C GLU A 184 3.76 -16.13 2.88
N ASP A 185 4.57 -15.37 3.62
CA ASP A 185 4.32 -13.93 3.82
C ASP A 185 4.45 -13.16 2.51
N ILE A 186 5.48 -13.47 1.70
CA ILE A 186 5.61 -12.89 0.36
C ILE A 186 4.41 -13.30 -0.51
N LEU A 187 3.95 -14.54 -0.43
CA LEU A 187 2.78 -14.99 -1.18
C LEU A 187 1.51 -14.23 -0.78
N ARG A 188 1.30 -13.99 0.52
CA ARG A 188 0.20 -13.17 1.04
C ARG A 188 0.24 -11.74 0.51
N ASP A 189 1.43 -11.13 0.48
CA ASP A 189 1.65 -9.79 -0.06
C ASP A 189 1.42 -9.73 -1.58
N LEU A 190 1.79 -10.77 -2.32
CA LEU A 190 1.51 -10.88 -3.75
C LEU A 190 0.00 -10.98 -4.03
N TYR A 191 -0.77 -11.75 -3.24
CA TYR A 191 -2.23 -11.80 -3.35
C TYR A 191 -2.89 -10.46 -2.98
N LYS A 192 -2.39 -9.78 -1.94
CA LYS A 192 -2.80 -8.41 -1.61
C LYS A 192 -2.58 -7.49 -2.81
N SER A 193 -1.42 -7.56 -3.42
CA SER A 193 -1.07 -6.79 -4.60
C SER A 193 -1.97 -7.13 -5.80
N ALA A 194 -2.26 -8.42 -6.02
CA ALA A 194 -3.16 -8.86 -7.08
C ALA A 194 -4.59 -8.35 -6.87
N SER A 195 -5.07 -8.25 -5.62
CA SER A 195 -6.39 -7.70 -5.33
C SER A 195 -6.53 -6.24 -5.76
N PHE A 196 -5.46 -5.45 -5.73
CA PHE A 196 -5.46 -4.08 -6.25
C PHE A 196 -5.47 -4.05 -7.79
N VAL A 197 -4.79 -4.99 -8.45
CA VAL A 197 -4.89 -5.13 -9.91
C VAL A 197 -6.31 -5.52 -10.31
N VAL A 198 -6.97 -6.39 -9.55
CA VAL A 198 -8.39 -6.74 -9.76
C VAL A 198 -9.31 -5.51 -9.62
N GLN A 199 -9.02 -4.58 -8.71
CA GLN A 199 -9.78 -3.30 -8.65
C GLN A 199 -9.64 -2.49 -9.94
N ALA A 200 -8.43 -2.41 -10.52
CA ALA A 200 -8.22 -1.73 -11.80
C ALA A 200 -8.93 -2.44 -12.97
N ILE A 201 -8.96 -3.77 -12.97
CA ILE A 201 -9.69 -4.59 -13.94
C ILE A 201 -11.19 -4.31 -13.84
N ALA A 202 -11.76 -4.33 -12.64
CA ALA A 202 -13.17 -4.03 -12.40
C ALA A 202 -13.52 -2.59 -12.83
N PHE A 203 -12.65 -1.63 -12.53
CA PHE A 203 -12.81 -0.25 -12.98
C PHE A 203 -12.80 -0.14 -14.52
N LYS A 204 -11.86 -0.81 -15.20
CA LYS A 204 -11.82 -0.85 -16.69
C LYS A 204 -13.13 -1.37 -17.28
N GLN A 205 -13.76 -2.36 -16.61
CA GLN A 205 -14.99 -3.01 -17.09
C GLN A 205 -16.25 -2.20 -16.78
N THR A 206 -16.30 -1.53 -15.62
CA THR A 206 -17.53 -0.92 -15.09
C THR A 206 -17.52 0.61 -15.07
N GLY A 207 -16.36 1.25 -15.16
CA GLY A 207 -16.16 2.68 -14.93
C GLY A 207 -16.27 3.11 -13.46
N ASN A 208 -16.52 2.18 -12.53
CA ASN A 208 -16.67 2.46 -11.11
C ASN A 208 -15.52 1.85 -10.28
N TYR A 209 -14.86 2.68 -9.49
CA TYR A 209 -13.83 2.19 -8.57
C TYR A 209 -14.46 1.62 -7.29
N ILE A 210 -14.17 0.35 -7.01
CA ILE A 210 -14.71 -0.35 -5.85
C ILE A 210 -13.58 -0.49 -4.82
N ARG A 211 -13.65 0.29 -3.74
CA ARG A 211 -12.61 0.34 -2.69
C ARG A 211 -12.62 -0.88 -1.78
N HIS A 212 -13.83 -1.39 -1.46
CA HIS A 212 -13.99 -2.48 -0.52
C HIS A 212 -13.87 -3.83 -1.21
N GLN A 213 -12.93 -4.67 -0.78
CA GLN A 213 -12.65 -5.96 -1.41
C GLN A 213 -13.87 -6.91 -1.39
N LYS A 214 -14.69 -6.86 -0.31
CA LYS A 214 -15.92 -7.67 -0.22
C LYS A 214 -16.97 -7.27 -1.28
N GLU A 215 -17.06 -5.99 -1.61
CA GLU A 215 -17.97 -5.51 -2.67
C GLU A 215 -17.44 -5.86 -4.06
N LEU A 216 -16.11 -5.90 -4.21
CA LEU A 216 -15.45 -6.28 -5.46
C LEU A 216 -15.84 -7.71 -5.90
N LEU A 217 -16.00 -8.64 -4.95
CA LEU A 217 -16.45 -10.01 -5.23
C LEU A 217 -17.79 -10.09 -5.97
N LYS A 218 -18.65 -9.08 -5.87
CA LYS A 218 -19.99 -9.10 -6.50
C LYS A 218 -19.96 -8.78 -7.99
N VAL A 219 -18.88 -8.17 -8.48
CA VAL A 219 -18.81 -7.61 -9.85
C VAL A 219 -17.75 -8.26 -10.73
N VAL A 220 -16.78 -8.95 -10.15
CA VAL A 220 -15.67 -9.55 -10.89
C VAL A 220 -15.98 -10.95 -11.40
N SER A 221 -15.26 -11.38 -12.44
CA SER A 221 -15.36 -12.74 -12.99
C SER A 221 -14.85 -13.82 -12.00
N SER A 222 -15.04 -15.10 -12.34
CA SER A 222 -14.62 -16.23 -11.49
C SER A 222 -13.11 -16.21 -11.18
N ASP A 223 -12.27 -15.86 -12.18
CA ASP A 223 -10.82 -15.88 -12.03
C ASP A 223 -10.36 -14.77 -11.07
N GLU A 224 -10.84 -13.55 -11.28
CA GLU A 224 -10.55 -12.40 -10.42
C GLU A 224 -11.15 -12.59 -9.02
N ARG A 225 -12.33 -13.21 -8.92
CA ARG A 225 -12.97 -13.52 -7.63
C ARG A 225 -12.08 -14.41 -6.79
N SER A 226 -11.50 -15.47 -7.36
CA SER A 226 -10.63 -16.39 -6.62
C SER A 226 -9.40 -15.67 -6.03
N ILE A 227 -8.84 -14.69 -6.74
CA ILE A 227 -7.73 -13.86 -6.23
C ILE A 227 -8.16 -13.07 -4.99
N VAL A 228 -9.31 -12.39 -5.08
CA VAL A 228 -9.81 -11.56 -3.97
C VAL A 228 -10.23 -12.41 -2.78
N GLU A 229 -10.90 -13.54 -2.99
CA GLU A 229 -11.27 -14.49 -1.93
C GLU A 229 -10.05 -15.02 -1.20
N THR A 230 -9.01 -15.45 -1.93
CA THR A 230 -7.75 -15.90 -1.33
C THR A 230 -7.09 -14.80 -0.50
N PHE A 231 -7.06 -13.56 -0.99
CA PHE A 231 -6.55 -12.43 -0.20
C PHE A 231 -7.36 -12.22 1.10
N LEU A 232 -8.69 -12.28 1.03
CA LEU A 232 -9.55 -12.11 2.21
C LEU A 232 -9.37 -13.25 3.21
N ASN A 233 -9.20 -14.49 2.73
CA ASN A 233 -8.93 -15.66 3.56
C ASN A 233 -7.60 -15.51 4.31
N PHE A 234 -6.56 -15.03 3.63
CA PHE A 234 -5.29 -14.70 4.28
C PHE A 234 -5.43 -13.60 5.35
N LYS A 235 -6.24 -12.57 5.08
CA LYS A 235 -6.54 -11.53 6.07
C LYS A 235 -7.24 -12.08 7.31
N ASN A 236 -8.02 -13.15 7.16
CA ASN A 236 -8.70 -13.86 8.25
C ASN A 236 -7.83 -14.91 8.94
N GLY A 237 -6.55 -15.05 8.57
CA GLY A 237 -5.60 -15.95 9.21
C GLY A 237 -5.63 -17.39 8.67
N GLU A 238 -6.25 -17.63 7.52
CA GLU A 238 -6.21 -18.95 6.89
C GLU A 238 -4.79 -19.31 6.40
N THR A 239 -4.48 -20.60 6.46
CA THR A 239 -3.19 -21.14 6.03
C THR A 239 -3.10 -21.25 4.51
N ALA A 240 -1.89 -21.10 3.97
CA ALA A 240 -1.62 -21.23 2.55
C ALA A 240 -1.19 -22.67 2.19
N ASP A 241 -1.76 -23.22 1.12
CA ASP A 241 -1.02 -24.20 0.31
C ASP A 241 -0.10 -23.45 -0.62
N PHE A 242 1.17 -23.31 -0.23
CA PHE A 242 2.14 -22.48 -0.92
C PHE A 242 2.26 -22.83 -2.41
N ASN A 243 2.34 -24.12 -2.76
CA ASN A 243 2.54 -24.55 -4.14
C ASN A 243 1.28 -24.26 -4.98
N LEU A 244 0.14 -24.74 -4.54
CA LEU A 244 -1.13 -24.57 -5.26
C LEU A 244 -1.47 -23.10 -5.49
N MET A 245 -1.31 -22.28 -4.43
CA MET A 245 -1.65 -20.85 -4.51
C MET A 245 -0.63 -20.07 -5.33
N SER A 246 0.67 -20.41 -5.26
CA SER A 246 1.70 -19.80 -6.11
C SER A 246 1.46 -20.09 -7.59
N GLU A 247 1.12 -21.34 -7.95
CA GLU A 247 0.79 -21.73 -9.32
C GLU A 247 -0.46 -21.00 -9.85
N ALA A 248 -1.51 -20.90 -9.03
CA ALA A 248 -2.74 -20.20 -9.40
C ALA A 248 -2.48 -18.71 -9.66
N LEU A 249 -1.75 -18.03 -8.77
CA LEU A 249 -1.43 -16.62 -8.90
C LEU A 249 -0.50 -16.36 -10.10
N PHE A 250 0.50 -17.22 -10.33
CA PHE A 250 1.37 -17.16 -11.49
C PHE A 250 0.59 -17.28 -12.79
N ALA A 251 -0.32 -18.25 -12.90
CA ALA A 251 -1.15 -18.47 -14.08
C ALA A 251 -2.06 -17.27 -14.35
N TRP A 252 -2.68 -16.70 -13.30
CA TRP A 252 -3.50 -15.50 -13.40
C TRP A 252 -2.70 -14.28 -13.88
N ALA A 253 -1.53 -14.04 -13.31
CA ALA A 253 -0.67 -12.92 -13.73
C ALA A 253 -0.21 -13.07 -15.18
N LYS A 254 0.18 -14.30 -15.59
CA LYS A 254 0.57 -14.62 -16.98
C LYS A 254 -0.57 -14.34 -17.98
N LYS A 255 -1.83 -14.66 -17.62
CA LYS A 255 -3.02 -14.35 -18.42
C LYS A 255 -3.10 -12.85 -18.68
N TRP A 256 -3.07 -12.02 -17.63
CA TRP A 256 -3.20 -10.57 -17.76
C TRP A 256 -2.02 -9.89 -18.46
N ILE A 257 -0.82 -10.45 -18.38
CA ILE A 257 0.32 -10.00 -19.20
C ILE A 257 0.02 -10.18 -20.69
N ASN A 258 -0.62 -11.26 -21.09
CA ASN A 258 -0.86 -11.59 -22.50
C ASN A 258 -2.13 -10.95 -23.08
N GLU A 259 -3.14 -10.68 -22.25
CA GLU A 259 -4.42 -10.10 -22.67
C GLU A 259 -4.40 -8.56 -22.78
N THR A 260 -3.44 -7.90 -22.14
CA THR A 260 -3.32 -6.43 -22.15
C THR A 260 -2.46 -5.99 -23.35
N ASN A 261 -3.02 -6.01 -24.55
CA ASN A 261 -2.44 -5.45 -25.78
C ASN A 261 -3.29 -4.28 -26.25
#